data_b88ad2ea0cfd658cee7369a433b9150f
#
_entry.id   b88ad2ea0cfd658cee7369a433b9150f
#
_cell.length_a   1.000
_cell.length_b   1.000
_cell.length_c   1.000
_cell.angle_alpha   90.00
_cell.angle_beta   90.00
_cell.angle_gamma   90.00
#
_symmetry.space_group_name_H-M   'P 1'
#
loop_
_entity.id
_entity.type
_entity.pdbx_description
1 polymer ?
#
loop_
_entity_poly.entity_id
_entity_poly.type
_entity_poly.pdbx_seq_one_letter_code
_entity_poly.pdbx_strand_id
1 'polypeptide(L)'
;GIIATSITSPALAASRSRIDSRVDTAMRELKSLGNRFSNLIDSSAGILMMPRIRRGGFGFGTSYGEGALLIGKAPVEYYSIASASFGLQFGIQRYSSAMFFTSERSLTRFRRQDGWTVGADLGYTLIDQGDVIDIDSNTYTDDVYGVIFGQEGLHIGISLEGSKYSRIVR
;
A
#
# COMPACT_ATOMS: atom_id res chain seq x y z
N GLY A 1 4.47 -39.95 16.41
CA GLY A 1 5.05 -39.10 15.45
C GLY A 1 4.03 -38.22 14.83
N ILE A 2 3.42 -37.66 15.17
CA ILE A 2 2.35 -37.18 14.68
C ILE A 2 2.16 -35.71 14.66
N ILE A 3 3.18 -35.04 14.97
CA ILE A 3 3.04 -33.67 15.31
C ILE A 3 3.60 -32.76 14.29
N ALA A 4 3.87 -33.28 13.13
CA ALA A 4 4.51 -32.53 12.08
C ALA A 4 3.67 -31.38 11.55
N THR A 5 2.40 -31.43 11.73
CA THR A 5 1.50 -30.44 11.18
C THR A 5 1.58 -29.07 11.84
N SER A 6 2.13 -29.01 13.04
CA SER A 6 2.21 -27.73 13.73
C SER A 6 3.31 -26.82 13.24
N ILE A 7 4.16 -27.30 12.36
CA ILE A 7 5.37 -26.61 12.01
C ILE A 7 5.15 -25.41 11.12
N THR A 8 4.18 -25.49 10.22
CA THR A 8 3.97 -24.43 9.24
C THR A 8 3.12 -23.29 9.75
N SER A 9 2.20 -23.59 10.65
CA SER A 9 1.23 -22.62 11.10
C SER A 9 1.82 -21.43 11.85
N PRO A 10 2.80 -21.61 12.74
CA PRO A 10 3.35 -20.47 13.46
C PRO A 10 4.04 -19.44 12.56
N ALA A 11 4.73 -19.89 11.52
CA ALA A 11 5.42 -18.99 10.62
C ALA A 11 4.45 -18.15 9.79
N LEU A 12 3.39 -18.75 9.26
CA LEU A 12 2.36 -18.04 8.51
C LEU A 12 1.56 -17.10 9.42
N ALA A 13 1.21 -17.53 10.61
CA ALA A 13 0.52 -16.70 11.56
C ALA A 13 1.36 -15.50 12.00
N ALA A 14 2.64 -15.72 12.21
CA ALA A 14 3.54 -14.64 12.58
C ALA A 14 3.66 -13.63 11.44
N SER A 15 3.73 -14.09 10.18
CA SER A 15 3.78 -13.21 9.03
C SER A 15 2.52 -12.37 8.89
N ARG A 16 1.36 -12.99 9.05
CA ARG A 16 0.09 -12.28 9.03
C ARG A 16 0.01 -11.25 10.16
N SER A 17 0.31 -11.65 11.37
CA SER A 17 0.30 -10.76 12.52
C SER A 17 1.26 -9.61 12.35
N ARG A 18 2.41 -9.88 11.78
CA ARG A 18 3.39 -8.84 11.52
C ARG A 18 2.89 -7.84 10.49
N ILE A 19 2.29 -8.32 9.41
CA ILE A 19 1.70 -7.44 8.39
C ILE A 19 0.59 -6.59 9.01
N ASP A 20 -0.33 -7.21 9.74
CA ASP A 20 -1.44 -6.52 10.36
C ASP A 20 -0.96 -5.43 11.32
N SER A 21 0.05 -5.74 12.13
CA SER A 21 0.63 -4.78 13.06
C SER A 21 1.28 -3.59 12.34
N ARG A 22 1.98 -3.86 11.25
CA ARG A 22 2.60 -2.80 10.44
C ARG A 22 1.55 -1.96 9.74
N VAL A 23 0.49 -2.57 9.26
CA VAL A 23 -0.63 -1.86 8.64
C VAL A 23 -1.30 -0.93 9.65
N ASP A 24 -1.55 -1.40 10.85
CA ASP A 24 -2.13 -0.57 11.91
C ASP A 24 -1.26 0.63 12.24
N THR A 25 0.03 0.41 12.34
CA THR A 25 0.99 1.49 12.59
C THR A 25 0.99 2.50 11.46
N ALA A 26 1.01 2.03 10.22
CA ALA A 26 0.98 2.89 9.04
C ALA A 26 -0.33 3.68 8.94
N MET A 27 -1.45 3.07 9.29
CA MET A 27 -2.73 3.77 9.31
C MET A 27 -2.73 4.91 10.33
N ARG A 28 -2.17 4.69 11.52
CA ARG A 28 -2.05 5.75 12.52
C ARG A 28 -1.13 6.87 12.04
N GLU A 29 -0.02 6.51 11.41
CA GLU A 29 0.90 7.48 10.84
C GLU A 29 0.21 8.33 9.76
N LEU A 30 -0.52 7.69 8.87
CA LEU A 30 -1.25 8.38 7.81
C LEU A 30 -2.27 9.36 8.38
N LYS A 31 -3.04 8.95 9.37
CA LYS A 31 -4.00 9.81 10.03
C LYS A 31 -3.35 11.02 10.69
N SER A 32 -2.14 10.87 11.20
CA SER A 32 -1.42 11.95 11.85
C SER A 32 -0.96 13.03 10.88
N LEU A 33 -0.97 12.77 9.58
CA LEU A 33 -0.55 13.72 8.56
C LEU A 33 -1.59 14.80 8.26
N GLY A 34 -2.82 14.62 8.71
CA GLY A 34 -3.85 15.64 8.57
C GLY A 34 -5.25 15.08 8.40
N ASN A 35 -6.22 15.93 8.66
CA ASN A 35 -7.65 15.56 8.59
C ASN A 35 -8.09 15.11 7.20
N ARG A 36 -7.46 15.63 6.16
CA ARG A 36 -7.77 15.22 4.78
C ARG A 36 -7.57 13.72 4.57
N PHE A 37 -6.53 13.15 5.19
CA PHE A 37 -6.28 11.71 5.10
C PHE A 37 -7.29 10.91 5.91
N SER A 38 -7.67 11.40 7.07
CA SER A 38 -8.74 10.78 7.86
C SER A 38 -10.06 10.75 7.10
N ASN A 39 -10.40 11.85 6.44
CA ASN A 39 -11.61 11.93 5.62
C ASN A 39 -11.54 10.97 4.43
N LEU A 40 -10.40 10.88 3.79
CA LEU A 40 -10.21 9.97 2.65
C LEU A 40 -10.31 8.51 3.10
N ILE A 41 -9.74 8.17 4.25
CA ILE A 41 -9.85 6.85 4.84
C ILE A 41 -11.32 6.50 5.08
N ASP A 42 -12.08 7.42 5.67
CA ASP A 42 -13.46 7.16 6.03
C ASP A 42 -14.39 7.06 4.82
N SER A 43 -14.08 7.76 3.74
CA SER A 43 -14.91 7.81 2.54
C SER A 43 -14.57 6.75 1.49
N SER A 44 -13.45 6.07 1.63
CA SER A 44 -13.01 5.08 0.65
C SER A 44 -13.72 3.74 0.83
N ALA A 45 -14.05 3.09 -0.29
CA ALA A 45 -14.60 1.74 -0.28
C ALA A 45 -13.58 0.71 0.19
N GLY A 46 -12.31 0.94 -0.13
CA GLY A 46 -11.21 0.10 0.33
C GLY A 46 -9.88 0.84 0.28
N ILE A 47 -8.93 0.35 1.05
CA ILE A 47 -7.59 0.94 1.13
C ILE A 47 -6.57 -0.18 1.03
N LEU A 48 -5.68 -0.06 0.05
CA LEU A 48 -4.53 -0.96 -0.06
C LEU A 48 -3.35 -0.30 0.65
N MET A 49 -3.04 -0.78 1.84
CA MET A 49 -1.96 -0.24 2.67
C MET A 49 -0.72 -1.10 2.53
N MET A 50 0.37 -0.49 2.07
CA MET A 50 1.68 -1.12 1.96
C MET A 50 2.65 -0.44 2.90
N PRO A 51 2.81 -0.94 4.12
CA PRO A 51 3.74 -0.36 5.07
C PRO A 51 5.16 -0.84 4.78
N ARG A 52 6.12 0.03 5.04
CA ARG A 52 7.54 -0.33 5.08
C ARG A 52 8.04 -1.04 3.83
N ILE A 53 7.78 -0.46 2.67
CA ILE A 53 8.37 -0.92 1.42
C ILE A 53 9.87 -0.64 1.48
N ARG A 54 10.69 -1.65 1.24
CA ARG A 54 12.14 -1.55 1.42
C ARG A 54 12.87 -1.74 0.12
N ARG A 55 13.98 -1.01 0.00
CA ARG A 55 14.92 -1.20 -1.08
C ARG A 55 15.70 -2.50 -0.89
N GLY A 56 15.97 -3.18 -2.00
CA GLY A 56 16.97 -4.25 -2.01
C GLY A 56 16.49 -5.63 -1.64
N GLY A 57 15.19 -5.89 -1.66
CA GLY A 57 14.69 -7.22 -1.31
C GLY A 57 15.02 -8.31 -2.31
N PHE A 58 15.12 -7.98 -3.59
CA PHE A 58 15.29 -8.95 -4.68
C PHE A 58 16.39 -8.59 -5.67
N GLY A 59 17.30 -7.72 -5.30
CA GLY A 59 18.39 -7.34 -6.18
C GLY A 59 18.60 -5.85 -6.24
N PHE A 60 19.57 -5.46 -7.03
CA PHE A 60 20.00 -4.08 -7.11
C PHE A 60 18.92 -3.21 -7.77
N GLY A 61 18.56 -2.11 -7.13
CA GLY A 61 17.60 -1.17 -7.67
C GLY A 61 16.15 -1.59 -7.58
N THR A 62 15.85 -2.65 -6.82
CA THR A 62 14.48 -3.13 -6.64
C THR A 62 13.95 -2.79 -5.26
N SER A 63 12.63 -2.77 -5.13
CA SER A 63 11.95 -2.62 -3.85
C SER A 63 10.90 -3.69 -3.67
N TYR A 64 10.59 -3.98 -2.41
CA TYR A 64 9.59 -4.98 -2.06
C TYR A 64 8.92 -4.63 -0.74
N GLY A 65 7.64 -4.94 -0.65
CA GLY A 65 6.88 -4.80 0.57
C GLY A 65 5.67 -5.72 0.57
N GLU A 66 5.09 -5.92 1.73
CA GLU A 66 3.87 -6.68 1.92
C GLU A 66 2.89 -5.86 2.72
N GLY A 67 1.61 -6.00 2.39
CA GLY A 67 0.57 -5.24 3.05
C GLY A 67 -0.79 -5.89 2.91
N ALA A 68 -1.83 -5.12 3.18
CA ALA A 68 -3.19 -5.62 3.22
C ALA A 68 -4.16 -4.67 2.53
N LEU A 69 -5.18 -5.26 1.96
CA LEU A 69 -6.38 -4.54 1.52
C LEU A 69 -7.34 -4.47 2.69
N LEU A 70 -7.72 -3.26 3.05
CA LEU A 70 -8.63 -2.98 4.15
C LEU A 70 -10.00 -2.61 3.60
N ILE A 71 -11.03 -3.26 4.11
CA ILE A 71 -12.42 -2.90 3.86
C ILE A 71 -13.09 -2.72 5.22
N GLY A 72 -13.70 -1.56 5.44
CA GLY A 72 -14.23 -1.25 6.77
C GLY A 72 -13.15 -1.22 7.84
N LYS A 73 -11.93 -0.82 7.47
CA LYS A 73 -10.75 -0.75 8.33
C LYS A 73 -10.24 -2.11 8.82
N ALA A 74 -10.69 -3.20 8.22
CA ALA A 74 -10.26 -4.54 8.56
C ALA A 74 -9.56 -5.20 7.37
N PRO A 75 -8.46 -5.92 7.59
CA PRO A 75 -7.78 -6.61 6.49
C PRO A 75 -8.62 -7.75 5.96
N VAL A 76 -8.81 -7.80 4.65
CA VAL A 76 -9.58 -8.84 3.98
C VAL A 76 -8.73 -9.67 3.02
N GLU A 77 -7.66 -9.10 2.49
CA GLU A 77 -6.73 -9.78 1.60
C GLU A 77 -5.34 -9.21 1.79
N TYR A 78 -4.32 -9.97 1.40
CA TYR A 78 -2.93 -9.56 1.50
C TYR A 78 -2.31 -9.46 0.13
N TYR A 79 -1.39 -8.50 -0.02
CA TYR A 79 -0.72 -8.21 -1.28
C TYR A 79 0.75 -7.94 -1.05
N SER A 80 1.55 -8.20 -2.08
CA SER A 80 2.91 -7.70 -2.16
C SER A 80 2.98 -6.56 -3.17
N ILE A 81 3.97 -5.72 -3.01
CA ILE A 81 4.36 -4.72 -3.99
C ILE A 81 5.82 -4.96 -4.34
N ALA A 82 6.12 -4.96 -5.62
CA ALA A 82 7.48 -5.05 -6.12
C ALA A 82 7.67 -4.03 -7.22
N SER A 83 8.81 -3.38 -7.22
CA SER A 83 9.11 -2.41 -8.27
C SER A 83 10.61 -2.33 -8.53
N ALA A 84 10.96 -2.05 -9.80
CA ALA A 84 12.28 -1.61 -10.19
C ALA A 84 12.25 -0.08 -10.13
N SER A 85 12.31 0.46 -8.94
CA SER A 85 11.97 1.85 -8.71
C SER A 85 13.13 2.79 -8.89
N PHE A 86 12.98 3.75 -9.78
CA PHE A 86 13.93 4.83 -9.92
C PHE A 86 14.02 5.70 -8.66
N GLY A 87 12.93 5.85 -7.95
CA GLY A 87 12.92 6.64 -6.72
C GLY A 87 13.91 6.16 -5.68
N LEU A 88 14.08 4.86 -5.57
CA LEU A 88 15.02 4.28 -4.62
C LEU A 88 16.48 4.52 -5.00
N GLN A 89 16.77 4.79 -6.27
CA GLN A 89 18.11 5.14 -6.72
C GLN A 89 18.58 6.48 -6.17
N PHE A 90 17.65 7.30 -5.71
CA PHE A 90 17.96 8.61 -5.15
C PHE A 90 18.13 8.59 -3.62
N GLY A 91 18.35 7.43 -3.05
CA GLY A 91 18.72 7.30 -1.64
C GLY A 91 17.58 7.03 -0.67
N ILE A 92 16.39 6.78 -1.18
CA ILE A 92 15.27 6.41 -0.32
C ILE A 92 15.41 4.95 0.07
N GLN A 93 15.44 4.70 1.38
CA GLN A 93 15.67 3.36 1.92
C GLN A 93 14.35 2.65 2.24
N ARG A 94 13.34 3.41 2.62
CA ARG A 94 12.07 2.86 3.07
C ARG A 94 10.97 3.88 2.87
N TYR A 95 9.78 3.41 2.51
CA TYR A 95 8.59 4.25 2.44
C TYR A 95 7.35 3.39 2.61
N SER A 96 6.24 4.04 2.85
CA SER A 96 4.93 3.40 2.90
C SER A 96 4.06 4.01 1.80
N SER A 97 3.08 3.25 1.34
CA SER A 97 2.11 3.75 0.38
C SER A 97 0.71 3.29 0.73
N ALA A 98 -0.27 4.11 0.38
CA ALA A 98 -1.67 3.77 0.48
C ALA A 98 -2.36 4.07 -0.84
N MET A 99 -3.18 3.13 -1.31
CA MET A 99 -4.07 3.34 -2.44
C MET A 99 -5.50 3.36 -1.92
N PHE A 100 -6.21 4.44 -2.24
CA PHE A 100 -7.60 4.63 -1.84
C PHE A 100 -8.50 4.36 -3.01
N PHE A 101 -9.34 3.33 -2.88
CA PHE A 101 -10.38 3.04 -3.86
C PHE A 101 -11.64 3.73 -3.42
N THR A 102 -11.99 4.85 -4.07
CA THR A 102 -13.07 5.71 -3.62
C THR A 102 -14.46 5.22 -4.03
N SER A 103 -14.52 4.23 -4.91
CA SER A 103 -15.78 3.65 -5.36
C SER A 103 -15.75 2.13 -5.23
N GLU A 104 -16.92 1.54 -5.08
CA GLU A 104 -17.07 0.08 -5.10
C GLU A 104 -16.62 -0.50 -6.43
N ARG A 105 -16.85 0.23 -7.50
CA ARG A 105 -16.44 -0.20 -8.85
C ARG A 105 -14.93 -0.34 -8.94
N SER A 106 -14.17 0.65 -8.48
CA SER A 106 -12.71 0.60 -8.54
C SER A 106 -12.15 -0.49 -7.65
N LEU A 107 -12.72 -0.66 -6.46
CA LEU A 107 -12.33 -1.71 -5.54
C LEU A 107 -12.60 -3.10 -6.14
N THR A 108 -13.78 -3.32 -6.71
CA THR A 108 -14.14 -4.58 -7.33
C THR A 108 -13.23 -4.91 -8.50
N ARG A 109 -12.93 -3.91 -9.32
CA ARG A 109 -12.01 -4.08 -10.46
C ARG A 109 -10.64 -4.52 -10.00
N PHE A 110 -10.14 -3.92 -8.94
CA PHE A 110 -8.85 -4.30 -8.36
C PHE A 110 -8.88 -5.74 -7.83
N ARG A 111 -9.93 -6.10 -7.11
CA ARG A 111 -10.01 -7.42 -6.46
C ARG A 111 -10.19 -8.58 -7.42
N ARG A 112 -10.69 -8.32 -8.63
CA ARG A 112 -10.91 -9.38 -9.62
C ARG A 112 -9.64 -9.94 -10.22
N GLN A 113 -8.54 -9.23 -10.11
CA GLN A 113 -7.26 -9.64 -10.68
C GLN A 113 -6.27 -10.00 -9.60
N ASP A 114 -5.42 -10.97 -9.90
CA ASP A 114 -4.37 -11.40 -8.95
C ASP A 114 -3.14 -10.53 -9.01
N GLY A 115 -2.97 -9.75 -10.06
CA GLY A 115 -1.83 -8.86 -10.23
C GLY A 115 -2.18 -7.59 -10.99
N TRP A 116 -1.57 -6.50 -10.57
CA TRP A 116 -1.77 -5.18 -11.14
C TRP A 116 -0.44 -4.47 -11.33
N THR A 117 -0.27 -3.85 -12.50
CA THR A 117 0.84 -2.93 -12.73
C THR A 117 0.31 -1.51 -12.72
N VAL A 118 0.87 -0.69 -11.86
CA VAL A 118 0.49 0.72 -11.73
C VAL A 118 0.94 1.48 -12.97
N GLY A 119 0.02 2.25 -13.54
CA GLY A 119 0.25 2.97 -14.77
C GLY A 119 -0.20 2.22 -16.02
N ALA A 120 -0.08 0.87 -16.03
CA ALA A 120 -0.53 0.06 -17.16
C ALA A 120 -1.95 -0.46 -16.94
N ASP A 121 -2.17 -1.13 -15.80
CA ASP A 121 -3.44 -1.77 -15.48
C ASP A 121 -4.30 -0.93 -14.53
N LEU A 122 -3.67 -0.07 -13.76
CA LEU A 122 -4.33 0.72 -12.74
C LEU A 122 -3.91 2.18 -12.89
N GLY A 123 -4.87 3.02 -13.25
CA GLY A 123 -4.69 4.47 -13.22
C GLY A 123 -4.94 5.02 -11.82
N TYR A 124 -4.17 6.03 -11.44
CA TYR A 124 -4.31 6.64 -10.12
C TYR A 124 -3.85 8.09 -10.15
N THR A 125 -4.31 8.87 -9.18
CA THR A 125 -3.80 10.21 -8.93
C THR A 125 -2.97 10.19 -7.66
N LEU A 126 -1.73 10.65 -7.75
CA LEU A 126 -0.84 10.74 -6.59
C LEU A 126 -1.13 12.01 -5.82
N ILE A 127 -1.35 11.87 -4.52
CA ILE A 127 -1.53 12.99 -3.61
C ILE A 127 -0.20 13.25 -2.91
N ASP A 128 0.33 14.44 -3.08
CA ASP A 128 1.53 14.86 -2.37
C ASP A 128 1.17 15.29 -0.94
N GLN A 129 1.93 14.82 0.02
CA GLN A 129 1.74 15.21 1.43
C GLN A 129 1.86 16.71 1.65
N GLY A 130 2.68 17.39 0.84
CA GLY A 130 2.88 18.83 0.94
C GLY A 130 1.80 19.66 0.29
N ASP A 131 0.94 19.06 -0.52
CA ASP A 131 -0.11 19.79 -1.17
C ASP A 131 -1.24 20.13 -0.21
N VAL A 132 -1.51 21.41 -0.06
CA VAL A 132 -2.62 21.93 0.71
C VAL A 132 -3.88 21.89 -0.17
N ILE A 133 -4.16 20.75 -0.74
CA ILE A 133 -5.39 20.60 -1.50
C ILE A 133 -6.46 20.16 -0.50
N ASP A 134 -7.48 20.98 -0.35
CA ASP A 134 -8.69 20.56 0.32
C ASP A 134 -9.33 19.49 -0.54
N ILE A 135 -9.04 18.26 -0.20
CA ILE A 135 -9.69 17.14 -0.84
C ILE A 135 -11.05 16.98 -0.13
N ASP A 136 -12.04 17.68 -0.63
CA ASP A 136 -13.40 17.39 -0.23
C ASP A 136 -14.02 16.41 -1.22
N SER A 137 -15.21 15.92 -0.89
CA SER A 137 -15.88 14.91 -1.71
C SER A 137 -16.21 15.40 -3.12
N ASN A 138 -16.13 16.68 -3.38
CA ASN A 138 -16.44 17.27 -4.67
C ASN A 138 -15.22 17.37 -5.59
N THR A 139 -14.01 17.20 -5.06
CA THR A 139 -12.78 17.29 -5.83
C THR A 139 -12.26 15.92 -6.29
N TYR A 140 -12.88 14.82 -5.84
CA TYR A 140 -12.51 13.49 -6.28
C TYR A 140 -13.04 13.22 -7.68
N THR A 141 -12.22 13.46 -8.67
CA THR A 141 -12.56 13.17 -10.06
C THR A 141 -12.10 11.79 -10.49
N ASP A 142 -11.13 11.21 -9.78
CA ASP A 142 -10.61 9.89 -10.06
C ASP A 142 -11.13 8.87 -9.05
N ASP A 143 -11.14 7.61 -9.47
CA ASP A 143 -11.60 6.52 -8.62
C ASP A 143 -10.54 6.01 -7.66
N VAL A 144 -9.25 6.28 -7.97
CA VAL A 144 -8.12 5.76 -7.19
C VAL A 144 -7.14 6.87 -6.91
N TYR A 145 -6.79 7.01 -5.63
CA TYR A 145 -5.79 7.97 -5.18
C TYR A 145 -4.68 7.22 -4.47
N GLY A 146 -3.43 7.64 -4.71
CA GLY A 146 -2.27 7.09 -4.05
C GLY A 146 -1.56 8.13 -3.22
N VAL A 147 -1.02 7.73 -2.09
CA VAL A 147 -0.16 8.58 -1.28
C VAL A 147 1.07 7.81 -0.86
N ILE A 148 2.22 8.48 -0.87
CA ILE A 148 3.49 7.96 -0.38
C ILE A 148 3.83 8.73 0.88
N PHE A 149 4.18 8.02 1.94
CA PHE A 149 4.45 8.64 3.23
C PHE A 149 5.47 7.82 4.01
N GLY A 150 5.95 8.38 5.12
CA GLY A 150 6.90 7.70 5.99
C GLY A 150 8.25 7.42 5.32
N GLN A 151 8.67 8.29 4.40
CA GLN A 151 9.93 8.11 3.69
C GLN A 151 11.12 8.31 4.61
N GLU A 152 12.07 7.38 4.51
CA GLU A 152 13.39 7.51 5.13
C GLU A 152 14.42 7.65 4.02
N GLY A 153 15.24 8.69 4.07
CA GLY A 153 16.21 9.04 3.04
C GLY A 153 15.78 10.25 2.23
N LEU A 154 16.39 10.46 1.09
CA LEU A 154 16.07 11.58 0.22
C LEU A 154 14.71 11.39 -0.46
N HIS A 155 13.92 12.45 -0.52
CA HIS A 155 12.53 12.40 -0.97
C HIS A 155 12.35 12.98 -2.38
N ILE A 156 13.17 12.58 -3.31
CA ILE A 156 13.11 13.16 -4.66
C ILE A 156 12.54 12.13 -5.62
N GLY A 157 11.44 12.48 -6.27
CA GLY A 157 10.96 11.77 -7.43
C GLY A 157 10.37 10.39 -7.18
N ILE A 158 9.87 10.11 -5.98
CA ILE A 158 9.19 8.85 -5.74
C ILE A 158 7.89 8.79 -6.54
N SER A 159 7.66 7.66 -7.19
CA SER A 159 6.43 7.37 -7.90
C SER A 159 6.07 5.90 -7.68
N LEU A 160 4.79 5.60 -7.81
CA LEU A 160 4.29 4.22 -7.80
C LEU A 160 4.24 3.62 -9.20
N GLU A 161 4.55 4.40 -10.23
CA GLU A 161 4.54 3.94 -11.62
C GLU A 161 5.44 2.72 -11.81
N GLY A 162 4.92 1.71 -12.49
CA GLY A 162 5.65 0.48 -12.75
C GLY A 162 5.70 -0.50 -11.59
N SER A 163 5.13 -0.14 -10.45
CA SER A 163 5.01 -1.07 -9.32
C SER A 163 3.99 -2.14 -9.65
N LYS A 164 4.29 -3.36 -9.24
CA LYS A 164 3.39 -4.50 -9.44
C LYS A 164 2.86 -4.97 -8.10
N TYR A 165 1.54 -4.95 -7.97
CA TYR A 165 0.85 -5.54 -6.84
C TYR A 165 0.47 -6.98 -7.18
N SER A 166 0.68 -7.87 -6.25
CA SER A 166 0.32 -9.29 -6.41
C SER A 166 -0.35 -9.79 -5.15
N ARG A 167 -1.44 -10.55 -5.32
CA ARG A 167 -2.10 -11.17 -4.17
C ARG A 167 -1.21 -12.25 -3.58
N ILE A 168 -1.13 -12.28 -2.27
CA ILE A 168 -0.34 -13.27 -1.54
C ILE A 168 -1.21 -13.93 -0.49
N VAL A 169 -0.83 -15.16 -0.12
CA VAL A 169 -1.51 -15.91 0.92
C VAL A 169 -0.75 -15.74 2.24
N ARG A 170 -1.47 -15.30 3.29
CA ARG A 170 -0.89 -15.12 4.62
C ARG A 170 -1.84 -15.59 5.69
#